data_14d43864a713eb1411c45bf478f1e120
#
_entry.id   14d43864a713eb1411c45bf478f1e120
#
_cell.length_a   1.000
_cell.length_b   1.000
_cell.length_c   1.000
_cell.angle_alpha   90.00
_cell.angle_beta   90.00
_cell.angle_gamma   90.00
#
_symmetry.space_group_name_H-M   'P 1'
#
loop_
_entity.id
_entity.type
_entity.pdbx_description
1 polymer ?
#
loop_
_entity_poly.entity_id
_entity_poly.type
_entity_poly.pdbx_seq_one_letter_code
_entity_poly.pdbx_strand_id
1 'polypeptide(L)'
;VVSGFVVFDFESLIKLKNKKEKTILVLKETNANDIKAMHASSGILTSQGGMTSHAAVVARGLGKTCVTGARDIKIDLDNKRFHCGGKFITEEELITINGENGEVYIGETPTIIPDLPSPLNEILNWCKEINKNKINNVLSFLKETKEIINQ
;
A
#
# COMPACT_ATOMS: atom_id res chain seq x y z
N VAL A 1 6.20 -1.79 -0.71
CA VAL A 1 5.91 -2.53 0.52
C VAL A 1 5.14 -1.63 1.48
N VAL A 2 4.12 -2.15 2.14
CA VAL A 2 3.37 -1.42 3.18
C VAL A 2 2.96 -2.37 4.30
N SER A 3 3.12 -1.92 5.55
CA SER A 3 2.60 -2.58 6.75
C SER A 3 1.37 -1.84 7.25
N GLY A 4 0.37 -2.56 7.73
CA GLY A 4 -0.86 -1.96 8.24
C GLY A 4 -1.81 -2.99 8.85
N PHE A 5 -2.79 -2.51 9.56
CA PHE A 5 -3.82 -3.32 10.19
C PHE A 5 -4.85 -3.80 9.17
N VAL A 6 -5.22 -5.07 9.26
CA VAL A 6 -6.24 -5.69 8.41
C VAL A 6 -7.60 -5.08 8.67
N VAL A 7 -8.28 -4.68 7.59
CA VAL A 7 -9.67 -4.22 7.61
C VAL A 7 -10.44 -4.85 6.44
N PHE A 8 -11.71 -5.16 6.65
CA PHE A 8 -12.56 -5.80 5.64
C PHE A 8 -13.66 -4.88 5.12
N ASP A 9 -13.89 -3.74 5.76
CA ASP A 9 -14.91 -2.78 5.39
C ASP A 9 -14.48 -1.33 5.65
N PHE A 10 -15.26 -0.40 5.12
CA PHE A 10 -14.98 1.02 5.23
C PHE A 10 -15.14 1.56 6.66
N GLU A 11 -16.05 1.00 7.45
CA GLU A 11 -16.32 1.44 8.82
C GLU A 11 -15.13 1.15 9.74
N SER A 12 -14.64 -0.09 9.72
CA SER A 12 -13.44 -0.51 10.46
C SER A 12 -12.21 0.30 10.03
N LEU A 13 -12.09 0.58 8.72
CA LEU A 13 -11.00 1.39 8.18
C LEU A 13 -11.01 2.80 8.76
N ILE A 14 -12.17 3.48 8.78
CA ILE A 14 -12.27 4.85 9.31
C ILE A 14 -11.96 4.89 10.80
N LYS A 15 -12.40 3.89 11.56
CA LYS A 15 -12.11 3.76 12.98
C LYS A 15 -10.61 3.74 13.26
N LEU A 16 -9.83 2.95 12.50
CA LEU A 16 -8.37 2.87 12.65
C LEU A 16 -7.67 4.11 12.09
N LYS A 17 -8.15 4.65 10.98
CA LYS A 17 -7.60 5.88 10.40
C LYS A 17 -7.71 7.07 11.36
N ASN A 18 -8.78 7.16 12.13
CA ASN A 18 -8.93 8.18 13.17
C ASN A 18 -7.89 8.05 14.29
N LYS A 19 -7.32 6.85 14.49
CA LYS A 19 -6.19 6.60 15.38
C LYS A 19 -4.82 6.83 14.71
N LYS A 20 -4.79 7.31 13.46
CA LYS A 20 -3.60 7.51 12.62
C LYS A 20 -2.86 6.21 12.27
N GLU A 21 -3.56 5.08 12.30
CA GLU A 21 -2.99 3.79 11.94
C GLU A 21 -3.05 3.55 10.43
N LYS A 22 -2.03 2.88 9.90
CA LYS A 22 -2.03 2.40 8.51
C LYS A 22 -2.92 1.17 8.41
N THR A 23 -3.71 1.09 7.33
CA THR A 23 -4.65 -0.02 7.13
C THR A 23 -4.44 -0.70 5.79
N ILE A 24 -4.66 -2.01 5.76
CA ILE A 24 -4.68 -2.82 4.56
C ILE A 24 -6.10 -3.34 4.36
N LEU A 25 -6.73 -2.92 3.27
CA LEU A 25 -8.08 -3.35 2.90
C LEU A 25 -8.01 -4.73 2.26
N VAL A 26 -8.69 -5.71 2.86
CA VAL A 26 -8.70 -7.12 2.42
C VAL A 26 -10.08 -7.48 1.90
N LEU A 27 -10.17 -7.83 0.60
CA LEU A 27 -11.42 -8.16 -0.08
C LEU A 27 -11.25 -9.39 -0.98
N LYS A 28 -12.34 -10.07 -1.31
CA LYS A 28 -12.31 -11.14 -2.33
C LYS A 28 -11.93 -10.55 -3.70
N GLU A 29 -12.66 -9.53 -4.11
CA GLU A 29 -12.42 -8.68 -5.27
C GLU A 29 -12.93 -7.29 -4.97
N THR A 30 -12.55 -6.30 -5.75
CA THR A 30 -13.03 -4.92 -5.58
C THR A 30 -14.03 -4.55 -6.66
N ASN A 31 -14.96 -3.70 -6.31
CA ASN A 31 -15.96 -3.12 -7.20
C ASN A 31 -16.01 -1.58 -7.05
N ALA A 32 -16.87 -0.92 -7.82
CA ALA A 32 -16.96 0.54 -7.82
C ALA A 32 -17.35 1.14 -6.45
N ASN A 33 -18.06 0.40 -5.60
CA ASN A 33 -18.46 0.87 -4.27
C ASN A 33 -17.28 0.91 -3.30
N ASP A 34 -16.24 0.12 -3.56
CA ASP A 34 -15.07 0.02 -2.69
C ASP A 34 -14.05 1.15 -2.91
N ILE A 35 -14.24 2.01 -3.92
CA ILE A 35 -13.29 3.09 -4.27
C ILE A 35 -12.97 3.98 -3.08
N LYS A 36 -13.97 4.32 -2.26
CA LYS A 36 -13.76 5.15 -1.06
C LYS A 36 -12.85 4.45 -0.03
N ALA A 37 -13.09 3.16 0.19
CA ALA A 37 -12.27 2.35 1.09
C ALA A 37 -10.84 2.18 0.53
N MET A 38 -10.72 1.90 -0.76
CA MET A 38 -9.43 1.81 -1.45
C MET A 38 -8.64 3.12 -1.35
N HIS A 39 -9.31 4.26 -1.54
CA HIS A 39 -8.67 5.57 -1.41
C HIS A 39 -8.23 5.87 0.03
N ALA A 40 -8.97 5.43 1.02
CA ALA A 40 -8.69 5.70 2.43
C ALA A 40 -7.66 4.73 3.04
N SER A 41 -7.50 3.51 2.49
CA SER A 41 -6.52 2.51 2.95
C SER A 41 -5.09 2.86 2.56
N SER A 42 -4.11 2.28 3.24
CA SER A 42 -2.68 2.40 2.89
C SER A 42 -2.23 1.33 1.90
N GLY A 43 -2.90 0.18 1.89
CA GLY A 43 -2.65 -0.91 0.96
C GLY A 43 -3.92 -1.71 0.67
N ILE A 44 -3.87 -2.54 -0.38
CA ILE A 44 -5.01 -3.33 -0.86
C ILE A 44 -4.54 -4.76 -1.10
N LEU A 45 -5.30 -5.73 -0.57
CA LEU A 45 -5.06 -7.16 -0.76
C LEU A 45 -6.35 -7.82 -1.26
N THR A 46 -6.31 -8.52 -2.40
CA THR A 46 -7.46 -9.27 -2.88
C THR A 46 -7.10 -10.73 -3.17
N SER A 47 -8.03 -11.64 -2.85
CA SER A 47 -7.87 -13.07 -3.18
C SER A 47 -8.14 -13.38 -4.65
N GLN A 48 -8.91 -12.54 -5.32
CA GLN A 48 -9.25 -12.66 -6.73
C GLN A 48 -8.73 -11.48 -7.54
N GLY A 49 -8.68 -11.65 -8.85
CA GLY A 49 -8.21 -10.64 -9.77
C GLY A 49 -6.80 -10.93 -10.30
N GLY A 50 -6.24 -9.97 -10.98
CA GLY A 50 -4.91 -10.02 -11.58
C GLY A 50 -4.43 -8.61 -11.90
N MET A 51 -3.34 -8.49 -12.65
CA MET A 51 -2.69 -7.19 -12.97
C MET A 51 -3.60 -6.19 -13.70
N THR A 52 -4.64 -6.67 -14.38
CA THR A 52 -5.64 -5.87 -15.11
C THR A 52 -6.98 -5.77 -14.36
N SER A 53 -7.07 -6.30 -13.13
CA SER A 53 -8.28 -6.20 -12.31
C SER A 53 -8.58 -4.76 -11.91
N HIS A 54 -9.84 -4.49 -11.57
CA HIS A 54 -10.27 -3.20 -11.06
C HIS A 54 -9.41 -2.75 -9.86
N ALA A 55 -9.11 -3.66 -8.92
CA ALA A 55 -8.24 -3.39 -7.78
C ALA A 55 -6.85 -2.90 -8.20
N ALA A 56 -6.21 -3.62 -9.13
CA ALA A 56 -4.86 -3.29 -9.58
C ALA A 56 -4.80 -1.96 -10.34
N VAL A 57 -5.80 -1.68 -11.18
CA VAL A 57 -5.86 -0.45 -11.97
C VAL A 57 -6.09 0.76 -11.07
N VAL A 58 -7.07 0.68 -10.16
CA VAL A 58 -7.38 1.79 -9.24
C VAL A 58 -6.24 2.02 -8.26
N ALA A 59 -5.69 0.96 -7.65
CA ALA A 59 -4.56 1.08 -6.71
C ALA A 59 -3.35 1.76 -7.37
N ARG A 60 -3.04 1.38 -8.61
CA ARG A 60 -1.95 1.99 -9.39
C ARG A 60 -2.20 3.48 -9.64
N GLY A 61 -3.43 3.85 -10.02
CA GLY A 61 -3.84 5.24 -10.19
C GLY A 61 -3.77 6.06 -8.88
N LEU A 62 -3.91 5.42 -7.73
CA LEU A 62 -3.81 6.03 -6.41
C LEU A 62 -2.37 5.98 -5.83
N GLY A 63 -1.40 5.39 -6.54
CA GLY A 63 -0.04 5.20 -6.03
C GLY A 63 0.06 4.29 -4.81
N LYS A 64 -0.86 3.31 -4.66
CA LYS A 64 -0.95 2.45 -3.47
C LYS A 64 -0.38 1.06 -3.73
N THR A 65 0.26 0.50 -2.70
CA THR A 65 0.69 -0.90 -2.72
C THR A 65 -0.53 -1.80 -2.83
N CYS A 66 -0.51 -2.71 -3.82
CA CYS A 66 -1.61 -3.63 -4.06
C CYS A 66 -1.08 -5.03 -4.37
N VAL A 67 -1.64 -6.03 -3.70
CA VAL A 67 -1.48 -7.46 -4.04
C VAL A 67 -2.83 -7.98 -4.48
N THR A 68 -2.93 -8.44 -5.73
CA THR A 68 -4.18 -8.97 -6.30
C THR A 68 -4.03 -10.43 -6.70
N GLY A 69 -5.12 -11.19 -6.55
CA GLY A 69 -5.14 -12.59 -6.92
C GLY A 69 -4.33 -13.50 -5.99
N ALA A 70 -4.25 -13.16 -4.73
CA ALA A 70 -3.63 -13.98 -3.69
C ALA A 70 -4.52 -15.22 -3.40
N ARG A 71 -4.47 -16.23 -4.30
CA ARG A 71 -5.37 -17.40 -4.29
C ARG A 71 -5.22 -18.29 -3.07
N ASP A 72 -4.07 -18.20 -2.39
CA ASP A 72 -3.78 -18.95 -1.18
C ASP A 72 -4.52 -18.42 0.06
N ILE A 73 -5.07 -17.21 -0.02
CA ILE A 73 -5.89 -16.66 1.05
C ILE A 73 -7.36 -16.99 0.84
N LYS A 74 -8.02 -17.45 1.91
CA LYS A 74 -9.46 -17.70 1.93
C LYS A 74 -10.11 -16.70 2.85
N ILE A 75 -10.88 -15.78 2.29
CA ILE A 75 -11.50 -14.67 3.02
C ILE A 75 -12.88 -15.06 3.49
N ASP A 76 -13.13 -14.88 4.79
CA ASP A 76 -14.38 -15.08 5.52
C ASP A 76 -14.83 -13.70 6.03
N LEU A 77 -15.64 -13.01 5.22
CA LEU A 77 -16.10 -11.65 5.53
C LEU A 77 -17.07 -11.62 6.71
N ASP A 78 -17.85 -12.68 6.90
CA ASP A 78 -18.85 -12.75 8.00
C ASP A 78 -18.16 -12.77 9.36
N ASN A 79 -17.02 -13.44 9.44
CA ASN A 79 -16.21 -13.51 10.67
C ASN A 79 -15.03 -12.54 10.66
N LYS A 80 -14.96 -11.63 9.68
CA LYS A 80 -13.90 -10.62 9.52
C LYS A 80 -12.50 -11.21 9.72
N ARG A 81 -12.18 -12.24 8.94
CA ARG A 81 -10.89 -12.94 8.97
C ARG A 81 -10.54 -13.51 7.62
N PHE A 82 -9.29 -13.83 7.42
CA PHE A 82 -8.87 -14.69 6.32
C PHE A 82 -7.91 -15.78 6.80
N HIS A 83 -7.87 -16.86 6.06
CA HIS A 83 -6.98 -17.99 6.33
C HIS A 83 -5.85 -17.98 5.30
N CYS A 84 -4.61 -18.12 5.77
CA CYS A 84 -3.41 -18.24 4.93
C CYS A 84 -2.37 -19.10 5.66
N GLY A 85 -1.78 -20.07 4.95
CA GLY A 85 -0.68 -20.88 5.48
C GLY A 85 -1.01 -21.62 6.80
N GLY A 86 -2.22 -22.07 6.99
CA GLY A 86 -2.65 -22.77 8.21
C GLY A 86 -2.98 -21.83 9.39
N LYS A 87 -2.93 -20.51 9.21
CA LYS A 87 -3.25 -19.51 10.23
C LYS A 87 -4.48 -18.70 9.84
N PHE A 88 -5.24 -18.28 10.83
CA PHE A 88 -6.28 -17.27 10.68
C PHE A 88 -5.69 -15.91 11.06
N ILE A 89 -5.96 -14.92 10.23
CA ILE A 89 -5.64 -13.52 10.46
C ILE A 89 -6.99 -12.79 10.59
N THR A 90 -7.19 -12.15 11.72
CA THR A 90 -8.43 -11.44 12.06
C THR A 90 -8.32 -9.95 11.79
N GLU A 91 -9.45 -9.26 11.86
CA GLU A 91 -9.48 -7.80 11.77
C GLU A 91 -8.56 -7.16 12.85
N GLU A 92 -7.96 -6.04 12.52
CA GLU A 92 -7.00 -5.31 13.37
C GLU A 92 -5.67 -6.07 13.64
N GLU A 93 -5.40 -7.21 13.01
CA GLU A 93 -4.06 -7.79 13.02
C GLU A 93 -3.13 -7.08 12.03
N LEU A 94 -1.86 -6.97 12.39
CA LEU A 94 -0.85 -6.30 11.57
C LEU A 94 -0.30 -7.26 10.52
N ILE A 95 -0.30 -6.82 9.28
CA ILE A 95 0.33 -7.53 8.16
C ILE A 95 1.18 -6.59 7.32
N THR A 96 2.08 -7.16 6.55
CA THR A 96 2.87 -6.43 5.54
C THR A 96 2.61 -7.04 4.17
N ILE A 97 2.33 -6.20 3.18
CA ILE A 97 2.17 -6.63 1.78
C ILE A 97 3.26 -6.02 0.92
N ASN A 98 3.80 -6.83 -0.01
CA ASN A 98 4.78 -6.39 -0.99
C ASN A 98 4.15 -6.48 -2.40
N GLY A 99 3.84 -5.33 -2.98
CA GLY A 99 3.22 -5.26 -4.31
C GLY A 99 4.18 -5.56 -5.46
N GLU A 100 5.48 -5.68 -5.22
CA GLU A 100 6.48 -6.00 -6.23
C GLU A 100 6.52 -7.50 -6.53
N ASN A 101 6.54 -8.32 -5.48
CA ASN A 101 6.63 -9.78 -5.59
C ASN A 101 5.34 -10.52 -5.21
N GLY A 102 4.32 -9.81 -4.70
CA GLY A 102 3.03 -10.38 -4.31
C GLY A 102 3.03 -11.09 -2.96
N GLU A 103 4.06 -10.94 -2.15
CA GLU A 103 4.17 -11.61 -0.85
C GLU A 103 3.38 -10.89 0.24
N VAL A 104 2.85 -11.69 1.18
CA VAL A 104 2.12 -11.23 2.36
C VAL A 104 2.78 -11.81 3.61
N TYR A 105 3.16 -10.96 4.53
CA TYR A 105 3.82 -11.34 5.78
C TYR A 105 2.92 -11.01 6.97
N ILE A 106 2.97 -11.83 8.02
CA ILE A 106 2.29 -11.55 9.29
C ILE A 106 3.19 -10.64 10.12
N GLY A 107 2.63 -9.56 10.64
CA GLY A 107 3.36 -8.55 11.39
C GLY A 107 4.02 -7.48 10.53
N GLU A 108 4.80 -6.63 11.16
CA GLU A 108 5.59 -5.60 10.50
C GLU A 108 6.93 -6.17 10.03
N THR A 109 7.22 -5.95 8.76
CA THR A 109 8.51 -6.35 8.18
C THR A 109 9.39 -5.11 8.03
N PRO A 110 10.64 -5.14 8.49
CA PRO A 110 11.58 -4.06 8.27
C PRO A 110 11.73 -3.77 6.77
N THR A 111 11.50 -2.53 6.37
CA THR A 111 11.68 -2.09 4.99
C THR A 111 12.94 -1.26 4.89
N ILE A 112 13.76 -1.55 3.89
CA ILE A 112 14.91 -0.71 3.54
C ILE A 112 14.41 0.35 2.58
N ILE A 113 14.61 1.61 2.94
CA ILE A 113 14.41 2.73 2.01
C ILE A 113 15.64 2.73 1.09
N PRO A 114 15.50 2.42 -0.20
CA PRO A 114 16.65 2.45 -1.10
C PRO A 114 17.18 3.88 -1.21
N ASP A 115 18.50 4.01 -1.28
CA ASP A 115 19.11 5.28 -1.60
C ASP A 115 18.66 5.77 -2.98
N LEU A 116 18.59 7.10 -3.14
CA LEU A 116 18.27 7.68 -4.45
C LEU A 116 19.28 7.17 -5.48
N PRO A 117 18.84 6.70 -6.65
CA PRO A 117 19.74 6.27 -7.69
C PRO A 117 20.82 7.33 -7.99
N SER A 118 22.05 6.89 -8.22
CA SER A 118 23.19 7.76 -8.48
C SER A 118 22.92 8.88 -9.52
N PRO A 119 22.24 8.59 -10.66
CA PRO A 119 21.89 9.64 -11.62
C PRO A 119 20.98 10.75 -11.06
N LEU A 120 20.09 10.40 -10.13
CA LEU A 120 19.19 11.37 -9.49
C LEU A 120 19.96 12.30 -8.54
N ASN A 121 20.94 11.76 -7.84
CA ASN A 121 21.84 12.56 -7.00
C ASN A 121 22.69 13.51 -7.81
N GLU A 122 23.16 13.10 -8.99
CA GLU A 122 23.90 13.98 -9.93
C GLU A 122 23.01 15.12 -10.44
N ILE A 123 21.78 14.82 -10.87
CA ILE A 123 20.80 15.83 -11.29
C ILE A 123 20.52 16.83 -10.16
N LEU A 124 20.34 16.34 -8.93
CA LEU A 124 20.15 17.20 -7.76
C LEU A 124 21.34 18.10 -7.50
N ASN A 125 22.57 17.62 -7.70
CA ASN A 125 23.77 18.42 -7.55
C ASN A 125 23.86 19.49 -8.64
N TRP A 126 23.58 19.16 -9.90
CA TRP A 126 23.50 20.14 -10.98
C TRP A 126 22.43 21.21 -10.74
N CYS A 127 21.24 20.82 -10.26
CA CYS A 127 20.20 21.77 -9.88
C CYS A 127 20.65 22.72 -8.75
N LYS A 128 21.47 22.24 -7.81
CA LYS A 128 22.03 23.08 -6.72
C LYS A 128 22.99 24.13 -7.25
N GLU A 129 23.76 23.81 -8.30
CA GLU A 129 24.71 24.72 -8.91
C GLU A 129 24.01 25.79 -9.77
N ILE A 130 22.91 25.45 -10.44
CA ILE A 130 22.23 26.32 -11.40
C ILE A 130 21.28 27.32 -10.76
N ASN A 131 20.58 26.98 -9.66
CA ASN A 131 19.58 27.90 -9.10
C ASN A 131 19.06 27.54 -7.69
N LYS A 132 19.57 28.20 -6.66
CA LYS A 132 19.18 27.99 -5.25
C LYS A 132 17.67 28.16 -4.98
N ASN A 133 16.96 28.99 -5.73
CA ASN A 133 15.53 29.27 -5.49
C ASN A 133 14.56 28.26 -6.12
N LYS A 134 14.96 27.54 -7.17
CA LYS A 134 14.15 26.46 -7.77
C LYS A 134 14.32 25.11 -7.07
N ILE A 135 15.38 24.96 -6.29
CA ILE A 135 15.73 23.70 -5.60
C ILE A 135 14.68 23.30 -4.56
N ASN A 136 14.12 24.24 -3.83
CA ASN A 136 13.13 23.93 -2.80
C ASN A 136 11.88 23.27 -3.37
N ASN A 137 11.44 23.67 -4.57
CA ASN A 137 10.31 23.06 -5.25
C ASN A 137 10.64 21.65 -5.78
N VAL A 138 11.85 21.47 -6.33
CA VAL A 138 12.30 20.15 -6.82
C VAL A 138 12.54 19.19 -5.66
N LEU A 139 13.11 19.68 -4.55
CA LEU A 139 13.29 18.86 -3.34
C LEU A 139 11.98 18.51 -2.67
N SER A 140 11.00 19.40 -2.65
CA SER A 140 9.64 19.14 -2.20
C SER A 140 8.99 18.04 -3.04
N PHE A 141 9.02 18.19 -4.36
CA PHE A 141 8.51 17.21 -5.31
C PHE A 141 9.19 15.83 -5.18
N LEU A 142 10.51 15.81 -5.02
CA LEU A 142 11.26 14.55 -4.85
C LEU A 142 11.02 13.89 -3.47
N LYS A 143 10.76 14.68 -2.43
CA LYS A 143 10.33 14.15 -1.13
C LYS A 143 8.95 13.54 -1.23
N GLU A 144 8.00 14.21 -1.86
CA GLU A 144 6.66 13.68 -2.12
C GLU A 144 6.72 12.41 -2.97
N THR A 145 7.55 12.39 -4.02
CA THR A 145 7.76 11.20 -4.87
C THR A 145 8.39 10.05 -4.08
N LYS A 146 9.34 10.35 -3.19
CA LYS A 146 9.95 9.35 -2.31
C LYS A 146 8.95 8.80 -1.30
N GLU A 147 8.05 9.62 -0.78
CA GLU A 147 6.95 9.19 0.07
C GLU A 147 5.94 8.32 -0.68
N ILE A 148 5.68 8.62 -1.97
CA ILE A 148 4.80 7.83 -2.84
C ILE A 148 5.44 6.47 -3.18
N ILE A 149 6.74 6.42 -3.46
CA ILE A 149 7.46 5.17 -3.77
C ILE A 149 7.57 4.26 -2.53
N ASN A 150 7.54 4.84 -1.33
CA ASN A 150 7.64 4.11 -0.05
C ASN A 150 6.26 3.79 0.56
N GLN A 151 5.17 4.12 -0.12
CA GLN A 151 3.80 3.72 0.21
C GLN A 151 3.38 2.49 -0.60
#